data_bd7a862114ac1043103a94cf0afc6603
#
_entry.id   bd7a862114ac1043103a94cf0afc6603
#
_cell.length_a   1.000
_cell.length_b   1.000
_cell.length_c   1.000
_cell.angle_alpha   90.00
_cell.angle_beta   90.00
_cell.angle_gamma   90.00
#
_symmetry.space_group_name_H-M   'P 1'
#
loop_
_entity.id
_entity.type
_entity.pdbx_description
1 polymer ?
#
loop_
_entity_poly.entity_id
_entity_poly.type
_entity_poly.pdbx_seq_one_letter_code
_entity_poly.pdbx_strand_id
1 'polypeptide(L)'
;MTRNEYIARQRTLHGRKAVAVLPVHYPKELLTALDLLAVELWGPPGPPRGDGAGRLQTYVCALARNALAFLSSGGADAVEAILFPHTCDSIQGLATLATDLGGWGKKAFTFQHPRGPARPSSRRYLESELRSLAAQLEELAGAPLGPARLAAALRLHAEIDAERAALLDRRAHLSLTDPELYALLRRGEWLWPEDHLAELRAARARWGERASTPGIPVLVSGYVPEPAALLEALNRAGAFVAADDYAAVGRRVVRPPAGAPLDGDPWAELCQRYWAAPPCPTRSADAGARARYLVGLAERSGARGVLLHLVKFCEPELFDVPAIRAAFAARGLPVLLVEGELEAELPAQAVTRLEAFVEMLSARRAAS
;
A
#
# COMPACT_ATOMS: atom_id res chain seq x y z
N MET A 1 13.24 5.85 -17.15
CA MET A 1 14.13 5.02 -16.31
C MET A 1 13.31 3.92 -15.67
N THR A 2 13.65 2.66 -15.93
CA THR A 2 13.02 1.49 -15.34
C THR A 2 13.44 1.31 -13.88
N ARG A 3 12.74 0.45 -13.12
CA ARG A 3 13.09 0.12 -11.73
C ARG A 3 14.52 -0.42 -11.62
N ASN A 4 14.92 -1.36 -12.48
CA ASN A 4 16.26 -1.96 -12.44
C ASN A 4 17.36 -0.96 -12.79
N GLU A 5 17.13 -0.07 -13.75
CA GLU A 5 18.07 1.03 -14.07
C GLU A 5 18.22 1.97 -12.87
N TYR A 6 17.14 2.26 -12.15
CA TYR A 6 17.18 3.08 -10.96
C TYR A 6 17.96 2.42 -9.81
N ILE A 7 17.71 1.13 -9.55
CA ILE A 7 18.47 0.36 -8.55
C ILE A 7 19.98 0.38 -8.88
N ALA A 8 20.33 0.11 -10.13
CA ALA A 8 21.72 0.15 -10.57
C ALA A 8 22.35 1.54 -10.37
N ARG A 9 21.61 2.60 -10.70
CA ARG A 9 22.05 3.99 -10.48
C ARG A 9 22.26 4.29 -8.99
N GLN A 10 21.33 3.91 -8.11
CA GLN A 10 21.45 4.12 -6.66
C GLN A 10 22.67 3.39 -6.09
N ARG A 11 22.94 2.18 -6.58
CA ARG A 11 24.14 1.42 -6.21
C ARG A 11 25.42 2.13 -6.66
N THR A 12 25.48 2.56 -7.91
CA THR A 12 26.70 3.17 -8.51
C THR A 12 27.01 4.54 -7.93
N LEU A 13 25.99 5.39 -7.75
CA LEU A 13 26.21 6.78 -7.31
C LEU A 13 26.28 6.93 -5.79
N HIS A 14 25.59 6.10 -5.03
CA HIS A 14 25.43 6.27 -3.59
C HIS A 14 25.85 5.05 -2.77
N GLY A 15 26.25 3.94 -3.41
CA GLY A 15 26.62 2.69 -2.73
C GLY A 15 25.42 1.98 -2.06
N ARG A 16 24.18 2.41 -2.35
CA ARG A 16 22.97 1.87 -1.70
C ARG A 16 22.69 0.46 -2.13
N LYS A 17 22.51 -0.44 -1.16
CA LYS A 17 22.01 -1.78 -1.39
C LYS A 17 20.50 -1.75 -1.46
N ALA A 18 19.91 -2.49 -2.40
CA ALA A 18 18.48 -2.61 -2.53
C ALA A 18 17.95 -3.81 -1.75
N VAL A 19 16.84 -3.63 -1.05
CA VAL A 19 16.13 -4.68 -0.31
C VAL A 19 14.74 -4.81 -0.91
N ALA A 20 14.44 -5.96 -1.50
CA ALA A 20 13.07 -6.28 -1.89
C ALA A 20 12.20 -6.40 -0.64
N VAL A 21 10.99 -5.87 -0.68
CA VAL A 21 10.06 -5.93 0.45
C VAL A 21 8.72 -6.45 -0.02
N LEU A 22 8.20 -7.52 0.59
CA LEU A 22 6.80 -7.87 0.42
C LEU A 22 5.96 -6.77 1.09
N PRO A 23 4.91 -6.29 0.41
CA PRO A 23 4.30 -5.02 0.77
C PRO A 23 3.53 -5.05 2.08
N VAL A 24 3.35 -3.87 2.62
CA VAL A 24 2.69 -3.37 3.83
C VAL A 24 3.31 -3.81 5.16
N HIS A 25 3.18 -2.93 6.14
CA HIS A 25 3.60 -3.08 7.53
C HIS A 25 5.09 -3.35 7.75
N TYR A 26 5.95 -2.96 6.82
CA TYR A 26 7.39 -2.94 7.06
C TYR A 26 7.86 -1.55 7.50
N PRO A 27 8.93 -1.45 8.33
CA PRO A 27 9.45 -0.17 8.81
C PRO A 27 10.37 0.47 7.76
N LYS A 28 9.78 1.16 6.78
CA LYS A 28 10.53 1.83 5.70
C LYS A 28 11.53 2.86 6.22
N GLU A 29 11.25 3.47 7.37
CA GLU A 29 12.10 4.43 8.03
C GLU A 29 13.43 3.80 8.48
N LEU A 30 13.43 2.54 8.94
CA LEU A 30 14.67 1.82 9.28
C LEU A 30 15.54 1.59 8.06
N LEU A 31 14.95 1.16 6.95
CA LEU A 31 15.68 0.96 5.69
C LEU A 31 16.31 2.27 5.22
N THR A 32 15.54 3.36 5.21
CA THR A 32 16.04 4.69 4.85
C THR A 32 17.17 5.15 5.77
N ALA A 33 17.00 4.98 7.09
CA ALA A 33 18.02 5.38 8.08
C ALA A 33 19.36 4.62 7.93
N LEU A 34 19.32 3.44 7.32
CA LEU A 34 20.49 2.58 7.05
C LEU A 34 21.00 2.69 5.60
N ASP A 35 20.54 3.67 4.81
CA ASP A 35 20.86 3.83 3.38
C ASP A 35 20.52 2.58 2.54
N LEU A 36 19.50 1.83 2.93
CA LEU A 36 18.97 0.70 2.20
C LEU A 36 17.77 1.12 1.36
N LEU A 37 17.85 0.89 0.04
CA LEU A 37 16.76 1.18 -0.88
C LEU A 37 15.67 0.11 -0.78
N ALA A 38 14.49 0.48 -0.27
CA ALA A 38 13.32 -0.40 -0.27
C ALA A 38 12.76 -0.51 -1.69
N VAL A 39 12.49 -1.73 -2.14
CA VAL A 39 11.86 -2.04 -3.44
C VAL A 39 10.67 -2.97 -3.20
N GLU A 40 9.46 -2.45 -3.23
CA GLU A 40 8.27 -3.23 -2.94
C GLU A 40 7.92 -4.19 -4.08
N LEU A 41 7.60 -5.42 -3.71
CA LEU A 41 7.14 -6.47 -4.62
C LEU A 41 5.66 -6.74 -4.41
N TRP A 42 4.83 -6.18 -5.27
CA TRP A 42 3.38 -6.42 -5.28
C TRP A 42 2.98 -7.62 -6.14
N GLY A 43 3.95 -8.30 -6.74
CA GLY A 43 3.75 -9.24 -7.82
C GLY A 43 3.44 -8.50 -9.13
N PRO A 44 4.12 -8.84 -10.24
CA PRO A 44 3.79 -8.23 -11.52
C PRO A 44 2.35 -8.59 -11.91
N PRO A 45 1.60 -7.66 -12.55
CA PRO A 45 0.28 -7.95 -13.06
C PRO A 45 0.33 -8.99 -14.19
N GLY A 46 -0.74 -9.76 -14.34
CA GLY A 46 -0.88 -10.81 -15.33
C GLY A 46 -0.73 -12.22 -14.74
N PRO A 47 -0.87 -13.25 -15.57
CA PRO A 47 -0.74 -14.62 -15.11
C PRO A 47 0.67 -14.88 -14.57
N PRO A 48 0.80 -15.61 -13.45
CA PRO A 48 2.10 -15.94 -12.90
C PRO A 48 2.94 -16.70 -13.92
N ARG A 49 4.16 -16.22 -14.16
CA ARG A 49 5.10 -16.82 -15.11
C ARG A 49 6.15 -17.65 -14.37
N GLY A 50 6.42 -18.86 -14.85
CA GLY A 50 7.42 -19.78 -14.29
C GLY A 50 6.84 -20.77 -13.27
N ASP A 51 7.69 -21.74 -12.86
CA ASP A 51 7.30 -22.91 -12.04
C ASP A 51 6.96 -22.56 -10.58
N GLY A 52 7.32 -21.38 -10.11
CA GLY A 52 7.06 -20.96 -8.73
C GLY A 52 5.58 -20.93 -8.35
N ALA A 53 4.71 -20.53 -9.29
CA ALA A 53 3.27 -20.43 -9.02
C ALA A 53 2.61 -21.79 -8.73
N GLY A 54 3.11 -22.88 -9.32
CA GLY A 54 2.63 -24.25 -9.09
C GLY A 54 2.95 -24.81 -7.70
N ARG A 55 3.77 -24.12 -6.93
CA ARG A 55 4.12 -24.51 -5.55
C ARG A 55 3.14 -24.01 -4.49
N LEU A 56 2.23 -23.11 -4.87
CA LEU A 56 1.16 -22.60 -4.02
C LEU A 56 -0.19 -23.17 -4.46
N GLN A 57 -1.07 -23.38 -3.49
CA GLN A 57 -2.44 -23.80 -3.75
C GLN A 57 -3.18 -22.75 -4.59
N THR A 58 -4.13 -23.17 -5.41
CA THR A 58 -4.89 -22.32 -6.31
C THR A 58 -5.75 -21.26 -5.60
N TYR A 59 -6.07 -21.49 -4.32
CA TYR A 59 -6.83 -20.57 -3.47
C TYR A 59 -5.95 -19.57 -2.68
N VAL A 60 -4.65 -19.53 -2.94
CA VAL A 60 -3.78 -18.44 -2.46
C VAL A 60 -3.94 -17.25 -3.39
N CYS A 61 -3.97 -16.03 -2.83
CA CYS A 61 -4.22 -14.81 -3.61
C CYS A 61 -3.17 -14.59 -4.71
N ALA A 62 -3.57 -13.98 -5.81
CA ALA A 62 -2.71 -13.73 -6.96
C ALA A 62 -1.43 -12.97 -6.61
N LEU A 63 -1.48 -12.05 -5.63
CA LEU A 63 -0.32 -11.30 -5.19
C LEU A 63 0.81 -12.21 -4.69
N ALA A 64 0.49 -13.16 -3.81
CA ALA A 64 1.49 -14.09 -3.28
C ALA A 64 1.99 -15.04 -4.37
N ARG A 65 1.10 -15.56 -5.24
CA ARG A 65 1.47 -16.43 -6.37
C ARG A 65 2.40 -15.70 -7.36
N ASN A 66 2.05 -14.47 -7.74
CA ASN A 66 2.85 -13.68 -8.66
C ASN A 66 4.19 -13.25 -8.06
N ALA A 67 4.22 -12.93 -6.75
CA ALA A 67 5.46 -12.62 -6.06
C ALA A 67 6.41 -13.83 -6.04
N LEU A 68 5.91 -15.03 -5.73
CA LEU A 68 6.74 -16.25 -5.74
C LEU A 68 7.26 -16.56 -7.15
N ALA A 69 6.39 -16.49 -8.16
CA ALA A 69 6.77 -16.70 -9.55
C ALA A 69 7.85 -15.68 -9.99
N PHE A 70 7.70 -14.42 -9.62
CA PHE A 70 8.67 -13.36 -9.90
C PHE A 70 10.03 -13.64 -9.24
N LEU A 71 10.03 -14.04 -7.96
CA LEU A 71 11.26 -14.39 -7.24
C LEU A 71 11.95 -15.61 -7.87
N SER A 72 11.19 -16.66 -8.17
CA SER A 72 11.71 -17.91 -8.75
C SER A 72 12.24 -17.74 -10.19
N SER A 73 11.81 -16.72 -10.90
CA SER A 73 12.25 -16.41 -12.28
C SER A 73 13.42 -15.43 -12.36
N GLY A 74 14.07 -15.10 -11.24
CA GLY A 74 15.17 -14.13 -11.20
C GLY A 74 14.72 -12.66 -11.28
N GLY A 75 13.42 -12.38 -11.17
CA GLY A 75 12.88 -11.02 -11.26
C GLY A 75 13.41 -10.06 -10.18
N ALA A 76 13.96 -10.61 -9.09
CA ALA A 76 14.57 -9.86 -7.99
C ALA A 76 16.10 -9.96 -7.95
N ASP A 77 16.77 -10.29 -9.06
CA ASP A 77 18.23 -10.42 -9.10
C ASP A 77 18.98 -9.11 -8.82
N ALA A 78 18.33 -7.98 -9.10
CA ALA A 78 18.91 -6.66 -8.89
C ALA A 78 19.04 -6.26 -7.41
N VAL A 79 18.38 -6.97 -6.45
CA VAL A 79 18.43 -6.63 -5.02
C VAL A 79 19.40 -7.51 -4.25
N GLU A 80 19.89 -7.04 -3.10
CA GLU A 80 20.84 -7.74 -2.24
C GLU A 80 20.17 -8.62 -1.18
N ALA A 81 18.93 -8.30 -0.82
CA ALA A 81 18.19 -9.03 0.21
C ALA A 81 16.68 -8.91 0.00
N ILE A 82 15.92 -9.67 0.77
CA ILE A 82 14.46 -9.58 0.81
C ILE A 82 13.96 -9.51 2.25
N LEU A 83 12.91 -8.70 2.47
CA LEU A 83 12.20 -8.60 3.75
C LEU A 83 10.76 -9.07 3.59
N PHE A 84 10.35 -10.02 4.44
CA PHE A 84 9.00 -10.55 4.54
C PHE A 84 8.33 -10.04 5.83
N PRO A 85 7.49 -9.01 5.78
CA PRO A 85 6.63 -8.68 6.92
C PRO A 85 5.55 -9.74 7.07
N HIS A 86 5.29 -10.17 8.29
CA HIS A 86 4.21 -11.13 8.57
C HIS A 86 2.83 -10.46 8.51
N THR A 87 2.39 -10.09 7.32
CA THR A 87 1.10 -9.42 7.11
C THR A 87 -0.08 -10.39 7.09
N CYS A 88 0.09 -11.57 6.50
CA CYS A 88 -0.91 -12.64 6.46
C CYS A 88 -0.22 -13.99 6.30
N ASP A 89 -0.98 -15.07 6.46
CA ASP A 89 -0.45 -16.44 6.41
C ASP A 89 0.16 -16.78 5.04
N SER A 90 -0.43 -16.26 3.95
CA SER A 90 0.13 -16.43 2.60
C SER A 90 1.53 -15.81 2.46
N ILE A 91 1.78 -14.63 3.03
CA ILE A 91 3.10 -13.98 2.99
C ILE A 91 4.09 -14.68 3.94
N GLN A 92 3.63 -15.17 5.08
CA GLN A 92 4.46 -15.97 5.97
C GLN A 92 4.92 -17.27 5.29
N GLY A 93 4.00 -18.01 4.69
CA GLY A 93 4.33 -19.21 3.93
C GLY A 93 5.22 -18.93 2.72
N LEU A 94 5.03 -17.76 2.07
CA LEU A 94 5.88 -17.34 0.96
C LEU A 94 7.35 -17.16 1.37
N ALA A 95 7.64 -16.68 2.58
CA ALA A 95 9.00 -16.54 3.08
C ALA A 95 9.73 -17.91 3.06
N THR A 96 9.12 -18.93 3.68
CA THR A 96 9.66 -20.30 3.69
C THR A 96 9.80 -20.87 2.27
N LEU A 97 8.78 -20.72 1.45
CA LEU A 97 8.82 -21.22 0.07
C LEU A 97 9.90 -20.55 -0.77
N ALA A 98 10.12 -19.25 -0.62
CA ALA A 98 11.16 -18.54 -1.36
C ALA A 98 12.56 -18.96 -0.93
N THR A 99 12.81 -19.08 0.38
CA THR A 99 14.14 -19.42 0.92
C THR A 99 14.48 -20.89 0.76
N ASP A 100 13.56 -21.79 1.12
CA ASP A 100 13.86 -23.22 1.23
C ASP A 100 13.63 -23.98 -0.08
N LEU A 101 12.67 -23.54 -0.88
CA LEU A 101 12.26 -24.23 -2.10
C LEU A 101 12.38 -23.41 -3.38
N GLY A 102 12.38 -22.09 -3.26
CA GLY A 102 12.38 -21.15 -4.38
C GLY A 102 13.76 -20.80 -4.92
N GLY A 103 14.83 -21.29 -4.28
CA GLY A 103 16.21 -21.03 -4.69
C GLY A 103 16.71 -19.61 -4.38
N TRP A 104 16.05 -18.90 -3.45
CA TRP A 104 16.54 -17.61 -3.00
C TRP A 104 17.83 -17.76 -2.21
N GLY A 105 18.97 -17.47 -2.84
CA GLY A 105 20.32 -17.67 -2.25
C GLY A 105 20.89 -16.44 -1.53
N LYS A 106 20.11 -15.35 -1.40
CA LYS A 106 20.55 -14.10 -0.75
C LYS A 106 19.95 -13.97 0.65
N LYS A 107 20.38 -12.95 1.44
CA LYS A 107 19.80 -12.71 2.78
C LYS A 107 18.29 -12.52 2.71
N ALA A 108 17.58 -13.15 3.62
CA ALA A 108 16.14 -12.98 3.82
C ALA A 108 15.88 -12.59 5.28
N PHE A 109 15.07 -11.57 5.46
CA PHE A 109 14.66 -11.06 6.76
C PHE A 109 13.16 -11.29 6.95
N THR A 110 12.74 -11.54 8.17
CA THR A 110 11.34 -11.57 8.56
C THR A 110 11.07 -10.49 9.59
N PHE A 111 9.88 -9.92 9.56
CA PHE A 111 9.43 -8.93 10.53
C PHE A 111 8.07 -9.32 11.07
N GLN A 112 8.03 -9.64 12.36
CA GLN A 112 6.81 -10.04 13.06
C GLN A 112 6.19 -8.82 13.75
N HIS A 113 5.18 -8.23 13.15
CA HIS A 113 4.47 -7.12 13.79
C HIS A 113 3.28 -7.63 14.62
N PRO A 114 2.91 -6.95 15.73
CA PRO A 114 1.78 -7.37 16.55
C PRO A 114 0.45 -7.16 15.80
N ARG A 115 -0.48 -8.09 16.00
CA ARG A 115 -1.86 -7.93 15.59
C ARG A 115 -2.72 -7.57 16.81
N GLY A 116 -3.79 -6.82 16.57
CA GLY A 116 -4.75 -6.47 17.61
C GLY A 116 -4.49 -5.12 18.28
N PRO A 117 -5.14 -4.88 19.43
CA PRO A 117 -5.15 -3.58 20.04
C PRO A 117 -3.77 -3.16 20.58
N ALA A 118 -3.52 -1.85 20.59
CA ALA A 118 -2.30 -1.26 21.13
C ALA A 118 -2.24 -1.36 22.67
N ARG A 119 -1.88 -2.53 23.18
CA ARG A 119 -1.65 -2.78 24.62
C ARG A 119 -0.19 -2.47 24.98
N PRO A 120 0.14 -2.20 26.24
CA PRO A 120 1.54 -2.01 26.67
C PRO A 120 2.46 -3.18 26.27
N SER A 121 1.96 -4.43 26.35
CA SER A 121 2.71 -5.61 25.89
C SER A 121 2.95 -5.62 24.38
N SER A 122 1.94 -5.26 23.58
CA SER A 122 2.07 -5.18 22.12
C SER A 122 3.05 -4.10 21.69
N ARG A 123 3.09 -2.97 22.42
CA ARG A 123 4.06 -1.89 22.15
C ARG A 123 5.49 -2.34 22.44
N ARG A 124 5.74 -2.98 23.60
CA ARG A 124 7.06 -3.53 23.93
C ARG A 124 7.52 -4.59 22.93
N TYR A 125 6.59 -5.46 22.52
CA TYR A 125 6.86 -6.47 21.51
C TYR A 125 7.26 -5.83 20.17
N LEU A 126 6.48 -4.86 19.68
CA LEU A 126 6.80 -4.15 18.44
C LEU A 126 8.19 -3.49 18.50
N GLU A 127 8.51 -2.81 19.60
CA GLU A 127 9.80 -2.17 19.76
C GLU A 127 10.94 -3.20 19.74
N SER A 128 10.78 -4.33 20.42
CA SER A 128 11.76 -5.43 20.42
C SER A 128 11.98 -5.98 19.00
N GLU A 129 10.90 -6.19 18.24
CA GLU A 129 11.00 -6.68 16.86
C GLU A 129 11.67 -5.67 15.92
N LEU A 130 11.34 -4.37 16.08
CA LEU A 130 11.98 -3.30 15.31
C LEU A 130 13.48 -3.21 15.58
N ARG A 131 13.90 -3.31 16.85
CA ARG A 131 15.32 -3.31 17.24
C ARG A 131 16.05 -4.55 16.74
N SER A 132 15.42 -5.73 16.82
CA SER A 132 15.95 -6.98 16.29
C SER A 132 16.15 -6.92 14.77
N LEU A 133 15.16 -6.40 14.04
CA LEU A 133 15.28 -6.20 12.60
C LEU A 133 16.36 -5.18 12.26
N ALA A 134 16.45 -4.08 13.00
CA ALA A 134 17.50 -3.07 12.80
C ALA A 134 18.90 -3.66 12.92
N ALA A 135 19.17 -4.46 13.96
CA ALA A 135 20.47 -5.10 14.14
C ALA A 135 20.83 -6.02 12.95
N GLN A 136 19.86 -6.78 12.40
CA GLN A 136 20.10 -7.61 11.21
C GLN A 136 20.34 -6.76 9.95
N LEU A 137 19.65 -5.63 9.80
CA LEU A 137 19.81 -4.71 8.67
C LEU A 137 21.14 -3.92 8.76
N GLU A 138 21.65 -3.63 9.96
CA GLU A 138 22.97 -3.03 10.17
C GLU A 138 24.09 -3.91 9.58
N GLU A 139 24.00 -5.23 9.75
CA GLU A 139 24.93 -6.16 9.11
C GLU A 139 24.89 -6.05 7.58
N LEU A 140 23.70 -5.94 7.00
CA LEU A 140 23.56 -5.76 5.55
C LEU A 140 24.09 -4.39 5.11
N ALA A 141 23.75 -3.33 5.85
CA ALA A 141 24.20 -1.96 5.57
C ALA A 141 25.72 -1.80 5.72
N GLY A 142 26.33 -2.55 6.65
CA GLY A 142 27.72 -2.39 7.02
C GLY A 142 27.99 -1.17 7.92
N ALA A 143 26.95 -0.63 8.56
CA ALA A 143 27.03 0.55 9.41
C ALA A 143 25.96 0.50 10.51
N PRO A 144 26.25 1.01 11.74
CA PRO A 144 25.29 1.04 12.83
C PRO A 144 24.20 2.10 12.60
N LEU A 145 23.00 1.83 13.13
CA LEU A 145 21.88 2.75 13.15
C LEU A 145 22.03 3.73 14.32
N GLY A 146 22.44 4.96 14.03
CA GLY A 146 22.43 6.01 15.03
C GLY A 146 21.04 6.64 15.22
N PRO A 147 20.69 7.09 16.44
CA PRO A 147 19.38 7.71 16.71
C PRO A 147 19.12 8.95 15.85
N ALA A 148 20.14 9.73 15.54
CA ALA A 148 20.00 10.90 14.66
C ALA A 148 19.61 10.54 13.23
N ARG A 149 20.12 9.42 12.69
CA ARG A 149 19.75 8.92 11.35
C ARG A 149 18.30 8.43 11.33
N LEU A 150 17.87 7.72 12.37
CA LEU A 150 16.48 7.29 12.49
C LEU A 150 15.53 8.49 12.60
N ALA A 151 15.87 9.48 13.43
CA ALA A 151 15.07 10.70 13.54
C ALA A 151 15.00 11.48 12.23
N ALA A 152 16.07 11.55 11.44
CA ALA A 152 16.07 12.18 10.11
C ALA A 152 15.17 11.42 9.13
N ALA A 153 15.23 10.09 9.11
CA ALA A 153 14.37 9.27 8.27
C ALA A 153 12.88 9.41 8.65
N LEU A 154 12.56 9.45 9.93
CA LEU A 154 11.20 9.69 10.43
C LEU A 154 10.64 11.03 9.94
N ARG A 155 11.43 12.11 10.05
CA ARG A 155 11.03 13.44 9.52
C ARG A 155 10.79 13.41 8.01
N LEU A 156 11.70 12.80 7.24
CA LEU A 156 11.56 12.69 5.79
C LEU A 156 10.29 11.92 5.40
N HIS A 157 10.02 10.79 6.05
CA HIS A 157 8.79 10.03 5.78
C HIS A 157 7.53 10.76 6.25
N ALA A 158 7.60 11.59 7.30
CA ALA A 158 6.49 12.44 7.70
C ALA A 158 6.20 13.53 6.65
N GLU A 159 7.23 14.14 6.04
CA GLU A 159 7.07 15.07 4.92
C GLU A 159 6.44 14.40 3.70
N ILE A 160 6.89 13.19 3.33
CA ILE A 160 6.31 12.41 2.24
C ILE A 160 4.82 12.11 2.51
N ASP A 161 4.49 11.69 3.74
CA ASP A 161 3.11 11.41 4.11
C ASP A 161 2.23 12.68 4.08
N ALA A 162 2.78 13.85 4.44
CA ALA A 162 2.09 15.13 4.35
C ALA A 162 1.81 15.52 2.88
N GLU A 163 2.79 15.35 1.97
CA GLU A 163 2.60 15.61 0.54
C GLU A 163 1.59 14.64 -0.09
N ARG A 164 1.67 13.35 0.26
CA ARG A 164 0.68 12.34 -0.17
C ARG A 164 -0.72 12.69 0.31
N ALA A 165 -0.85 13.05 1.59
CA ALA A 165 -2.12 13.47 2.17
C ALA A 165 -2.70 14.68 1.43
N ALA A 166 -1.89 15.71 1.17
CA ALA A 166 -2.31 16.91 0.44
C ALA A 166 -2.81 16.59 -0.97
N LEU A 167 -2.13 15.69 -1.70
CA LEU A 167 -2.57 15.26 -3.03
C LEU A 167 -3.88 14.45 -2.96
N LEU A 168 -3.99 13.52 -2.01
CA LEU A 168 -5.19 12.71 -1.83
C LEU A 168 -6.41 13.54 -1.41
N ASP A 169 -6.23 14.51 -0.51
CA ASP A 169 -7.32 15.37 -0.03
C ASP A 169 -7.83 16.34 -1.11
N ARG A 170 -6.96 16.69 -2.06
CA ARG A 170 -7.28 17.63 -3.16
C ARG A 170 -7.53 16.92 -4.50
N ARG A 171 -7.55 15.58 -4.53
CA ARG A 171 -7.62 14.81 -5.79
C ARG A 171 -8.78 15.21 -6.69
N ALA A 172 -9.94 15.57 -6.13
CA ALA A 172 -11.09 16.05 -6.89
C ALA A 172 -10.84 17.38 -7.62
N HIS A 173 -9.81 18.13 -7.23
CA HIS A 173 -9.44 19.43 -7.79
C HIS A 173 -8.11 19.38 -8.58
N LEU A 174 -7.50 18.21 -8.71
CA LEU A 174 -6.28 18.07 -9.52
C LEU A 174 -6.63 17.77 -10.97
N SER A 175 -5.85 18.35 -11.90
CA SER A 175 -5.99 18.09 -13.34
C SER A 175 -5.32 16.76 -13.73
N LEU A 176 -5.72 15.67 -13.04
CA LEU A 176 -5.20 14.32 -13.19
C LEU A 176 -6.34 13.31 -13.29
N THR A 177 -6.10 12.22 -13.98
CA THR A 177 -6.90 11.01 -13.89
C THR A 177 -6.51 10.19 -12.65
N ASP A 178 -7.41 9.32 -12.19
CA ASP A 178 -7.10 8.41 -11.08
C ASP A 178 -5.88 7.53 -11.35
N PRO A 179 -5.69 6.89 -12.54
CA PRO A 179 -4.48 6.15 -12.86
C PRO A 179 -3.19 6.96 -12.76
N GLU A 180 -3.19 8.22 -13.25
CA GLU A 180 -2.01 9.09 -13.18
C GLU A 180 -1.61 9.43 -11.74
N LEU A 181 -2.60 9.74 -10.89
CA LEU A 181 -2.35 9.99 -9.47
C LEU A 181 -1.78 8.76 -8.78
N TYR A 182 -2.36 7.58 -9.01
CA TYR A 182 -1.86 6.35 -8.40
C TYR A 182 -0.48 5.97 -8.93
N ALA A 183 -0.22 6.14 -10.21
CA ALA A 183 1.12 5.91 -10.78
C ALA A 183 2.17 6.77 -10.08
N LEU A 184 1.89 8.06 -9.83
CA LEU A 184 2.80 8.93 -9.09
C LEU A 184 3.01 8.47 -7.65
N LEU A 185 1.91 8.24 -6.91
CA LEU A 185 1.98 7.89 -5.48
C LEU A 185 2.73 6.58 -5.27
N ARG A 186 2.59 5.62 -6.19
CA ARG A 186 3.24 4.32 -6.16
C ARG A 186 4.71 4.33 -6.59
N ARG A 187 5.21 5.41 -7.16
CA ARG A 187 6.65 5.53 -7.42
C ARG A 187 7.50 5.44 -6.15
N GLY A 188 6.95 5.85 -4.99
CA GLY A 188 7.60 5.65 -3.69
C GLY A 188 7.72 4.19 -3.23
N GLU A 189 7.25 3.22 -4.01
CA GLU A 189 7.47 1.79 -3.79
C GLU A 189 8.90 1.34 -4.15
N TRP A 190 9.64 2.18 -4.91
CA TRP A 190 10.99 1.85 -5.38
C TRP A 190 11.91 3.06 -5.55
N LEU A 191 11.41 4.29 -5.46
CA LEU A 191 12.25 5.47 -5.43
C LEU A 191 12.86 5.69 -4.04
N TRP A 192 14.05 6.24 -4.03
CA TRP A 192 14.62 6.77 -2.81
C TRP A 192 13.73 7.90 -2.25
N PRO A 193 13.55 7.99 -0.91
CA PRO A 193 12.54 8.88 -0.32
C PRO A 193 12.64 10.35 -0.73
N GLU A 194 13.85 10.93 -0.82
CA GLU A 194 14.04 12.32 -1.26
C GLU A 194 13.66 12.51 -2.73
N ASP A 195 14.00 11.54 -3.61
CA ASP A 195 13.62 11.60 -5.02
C ASP A 195 12.10 11.55 -5.16
N HIS A 196 11.44 10.67 -4.39
CA HIS A 196 9.97 10.60 -4.38
C HIS A 196 9.35 11.88 -3.83
N LEU A 197 9.87 12.46 -2.74
CA LEU A 197 9.41 13.73 -2.18
C LEU A 197 9.52 14.87 -3.21
N ALA A 198 10.62 14.92 -3.93
CA ALA A 198 10.83 15.90 -5.00
C ALA A 198 9.78 15.74 -6.12
N GLU A 199 9.48 14.51 -6.55
CA GLU A 199 8.43 14.25 -7.54
C GLU A 199 7.03 14.64 -7.05
N LEU A 200 6.68 14.35 -5.79
CA LEU A 200 5.39 14.75 -5.21
C LEU A 200 5.24 16.27 -5.17
N ARG A 201 6.29 16.99 -4.76
CA ARG A 201 6.30 18.47 -4.73
C ARG A 201 6.21 19.08 -6.12
N ALA A 202 6.98 18.53 -7.07
CA ALA A 202 6.93 18.97 -8.47
C ALA A 202 5.55 18.74 -9.09
N ALA A 203 4.95 17.60 -8.80
CA ALA A 203 3.61 17.27 -9.25
C ALA A 203 2.57 18.26 -8.68
N ARG A 204 2.60 18.51 -7.38
CA ARG A 204 1.70 19.47 -6.73
C ARG A 204 1.84 20.90 -7.31
N ALA A 205 3.06 21.33 -7.64
CA ALA A 205 3.31 22.62 -8.24
C ALA A 205 2.83 22.71 -9.70
N ARG A 206 2.92 21.60 -10.44
CA ARG A 206 2.56 21.52 -11.87
C ARG A 206 1.06 21.40 -12.11
N TRP A 207 0.37 20.65 -11.27
CA TRP A 207 -1.04 20.38 -11.46
C TRP A 207 -1.88 21.45 -10.82
N GLY A 208 -2.26 22.41 -11.66
CA GLY A 208 -3.13 23.51 -11.30
C GLY A 208 -4.47 23.00 -10.75
N GLU A 209 -5.08 23.83 -9.92
CA GLU A 209 -6.42 23.58 -9.40
C GLU A 209 -7.45 23.74 -10.51
N ARG A 210 -8.37 22.80 -10.58
CA ARG A 210 -9.64 22.96 -11.29
C ARG A 210 -10.77 23.05 -10.29
N ALA A 211 -11.91 23.59 -10.69
CA ALA A 211 -13.07 23.79 -9.81
C ALA A 211 -13.50 22.45 -9.15
N SER A 212 -13.59 21.40 -9.93
CA SER A 212 -13.81 20.02 -9.45
C SER A 212 -13.65 19.01 -10.60
N THR A 213 -13.41 17.74 -10.28
CA THR A 213 -13.54 16.66 -11.27
C THR A 213 -15.01 16.49 -11.61
N PRO A 214 -15.39 16.55 -12.91
CA PRO A 214 -16.75 16.20 -13.30
C PRO A 214 -16.99 14.71 -13.04
N GLY A 215 -18.17 14.35 -12.56
CA GLY A 215 -18.55 12.97 -12.37
C GLY A 215 -19.08 12.67 -10.96
N ILE A 216 -19.22 11.39 -10.68
CA ILE A 216 -19.77 10.90 -9.43
C ILE A 216 -18.61 10.53 -8.48
N PRO A 217 -18.54 11.12 -7.29
CA PRO A 217 -17.51 10.78 -6.31
C PRO A 217 -17.76 9.38 -5.72
N VAL A 218 -16.75 8.53 -5.77
CA VAL A 218 -16.80 7.16 -5.25
C VAL A 218 -15.65 6.94 -4.27
N LEU A 219 -15.90 6.29 -3.14
CA LEU A 219 -14.87 5.75 -2.27
C LEU A 219 -14.41 4.39 -2.82
N VAL A 220 -13.11 4.19 -2.96
CA VAL A 220 -12.56 2.89 -3.35
C VAL A 220 -11.76 2.28 -2.20
N SER A 221 -11.94 1.00 -1.93
CA SER A 221 -11.22 0.27 -0.90
C SER A 221 -10.73 -1.07 -1.42
N GLY A 222 -9.51 -1.46 -1.03
CA GLY A 222 -8.88 -2.71 -1.48
C GLY A 222 -7.42 -2.80 -1.09
N TYR A 223 -6.71 -3.72 -1.74
CA TYR A 223 -5.30 -3.96 -1.42
C TYR A 223 -4.36 -3.16 -2.34
N VAL A 224 -4.56 -3.24 -3.64
CA VAL A 224 -3.73 -2.61 -4.66
C VAL A 224 -4.61 -2.09 -5.80
N PRO A 225 -4.33 -0.90 -6.38
CA PRO A 225 -5.11 -0.32 -7.48
C PRO A 225 -4.75 -0.95 -8.84
N GLU A 226 -4.80 -2.26 -8.94
CA GLU A 226 -4.50 -3.02 -10.15
C GLU A 226 -5.61 -4.03 -10.47
N PRO A 227 -5.98 -4.17 -11.76
CA PRO A 227 -5.41 -3.48 -12.92
C PRO A 227 -5.84 -2.01 -13.01
N ALA A 228 -5.00 -1.16 -13.62
CA ALA A 228 -5.32 0.25 -13.89
C ALA A 228 -6.61 0.39 -14.72
N ALA A 229 -6.91 -0.61 -15.57
CA ALA A 229 -8.13 -0.70 -16.36
C ALA A 229 -9.43 -0.56 -15.54
N LEU A 230 -9.42 -0.94 -14.24
CA LEU A 230 -10.56 -0.73 -13.34
C LEU A 230 -10.84 0.76 -13.14
N LEU A 231 -9.78 1.54 -12.87
CA LEU A 231 -9.89 2.98 -12.63
C LEU A 231 -10.24 3.72 -13.92
N GLU A 232 -9.66 3.28 -15.04
CA GLU A 232 -10.01 3.81 -16.37
C GLU A 232 -11.48 3.54 -16.70
N ALA A 233 -11.98 2.34 -16.42
CA ALA A 233 -13.39 2.00 -16.62
C ALA A 233 -14.31 2.85 -15.71
N LEU A 234 -13.92 3.07 -14.45
CA LEU A 234 -14.63 3.94 -13.53
C LEU A 234 -14.70 5.38 -14.06
N ASN A 235 -13.58 5.92 -14.54
CA ASN A 235 -13.53 7.27 -15.10
C ASN A 235 -14.35 7.38 -16.42
N ARG A 236 -14.28 6.38 -17.30
CA ARG A 236 -15.09 6.34 -18.52
C ARG A 236 -16.59 6.28 -18.25
N ALA A 237 -17.00 5.56 -17.20
CA ALA A 237 -18.40 5.51 -16.78
C ALA A 237 -18.92 6.82 -16.17
N GLY A 238 -18.05 7.84 -15.96
CA GLY A 238 -18.42 9.14 -15.43
C GLY A 238 -18.33 9.26 -13.90
N ALA A 239 -17.55 8.38 -13.26
CA ALA A 239 -17.23 8.49 -11.84
C ALA A 239 -15.73 8.73 -11.63
N PHE A 240 -15.35 9.19 -10.46
CA PHE A 240 -13.96 9.37 -10.04
C PHE A 240 -13.76 8.94 -8.60
N VAL A 241 -12.53 8.60 -8.25
CA VAL A 241 -12.18 8.25 -6.88
C VAL A 241 -12.08 9.51 -6.04
N ALA A 242 -13.04 9.74 -5.14
CA ALA A 242 -13.02 10.87 -4.22
C ALA A 242 -12.14 10.63 -2.98
N ALA A 243 -12.08 9.38 -2.54
CA ALA A 243 -11.16 8.91 -1.50
C ALA A 243 -10.83 7.43 -1.70
N ASP A 244 -9.71 6.98 -1.16
CA ASP A 244 -9.35 5.57 -1.21
C ASP A 244 -8.79 5.04 0.11
N ASP A 245 -8.92 3.71 0.28
CA ASP A 245 -8.33 2.90 1.33
C ASP A 245 -7.53 1.74 0.72
N TYR A 246 -6.86 1.96 -0.41
CA TYR A 246 -5.92 0.95 -0.90
C TYR A 246 -4.73 0.79 0.05
N ALA A 247 -4.38 -0.46 0.38
CA ALA A 247 -3.21 -0.74 1.20
C ALA A 247 -1.92 -0.19 0.57
N ALA A 248 -1.85 -0.15 -0.75
CA ALA A 248 -0.74 0.44 -1.49
C ALA A 248 -0.70 1.97 -1.44
N VAL A 249 -1.81 2.65 -1.15
CA VAL A 249 -1.94 4.12 -1.29
C VAL A 249 -2.52 4.77 -0.05
N GLY A 250 -3.84 4.93 0.06
CA GLY A 250 -4.48 5.73 1.12
C GLY A 250 -4.30 5.17 2.52
N ARG A 251 -4.32 3.83 2.68
CA ARG A 251 -4.19 3.15 3.97
C ARG A 251 -2.80 3.25 4.60
N ARG A 252 -1.79 3.62 3.84
CA ARG A 252 -0.41 3.74 4.33
C ARG A 252 0.01 5.16 4.68
N VAL A 253 -0.86 6.15 4.48
CA VAL A 253 -0.58 7.54 4.82
C VAL A 253 -0.82 7.75 6.31
N VAL A 254 0.26 7.94 7.05
CA VAL A 254 0.20 8.30 8.47
C VAL A 254 0.03 9.80 8.59
N ARG A 255 -1.14 10.23 9.09
CA ARG A 255 -1.42 11.64 9.33
C ARG A 255 -1.06 11.98 10.79
N PRO A 256 0.03 12.68 11.05
CA PRO A 256 0.33 13.10 12.41
C PRO A 256 -0.75 14.08 12.92
N PRO A 257 -1.02 14.14 14.22
CA PRO A 257 -1.74 15.23 14.82
C PRO A 257 -1.05 16.55 14.45
N ALA A 258 -1.80 17.57 14.04
CA ALA A 258 -1.25 18.87 13.71
C ALA A 258 -0.45 19.41 14.92
N GLY A 259 0.85 19.67 14.73
CA GLY A 259 1.72 20.27 15.76
C GLY A 259 2.36 19.31 16.78
N ALA A 260 2.29 17.99 16.58
CA ALA A 260 3.06 17.07 17.42
C ALA A 260 4.57 17.20 17.08
N PRO A 261 5.43 17.60 18.03
CA PRO A 261 6.87 17.67 17.76
C PRO A 261 7.44 16.27 17.57
N LEU A 262 8.36 16.14 16.59
CA LEU A 262 9.16 14.94 16.35
C LEU A 262 10.42 14.91 17.25
N ASP A 263 10.34 15.45 18.47
CA ASP A 263 11.49 15.69 19.34
C ASP A 263 11.68 14.62 20.43
N GLY A 264 10.95 13.51 20.30
CA GLY A 264 11.02 12.40 21.25
C GLY A 264 12.08 11.36 20.92
N ASP A 265 12.06 10.26 21.67
CA ASP A 265 12.83 9.06 21.33
C ASP A 265 12.38 8.53 19.95
N PRO A 266 13.28 8.43 18.95
CA PRO A 266 12.92 8.01 17.60
C PRO A 266 12.36 6.58 17.52
N TRP A 267 12.70 5.72 18.47
CA TRP A 267 12.12 4.38 18.56
C TRP A 267 10.66 4.40 19.02
N ALA A 268 10.37 5.22 20.04
CA ALA A 268 8.99 5.42 20.48
C ALA A 268 8.13 6.02 19.37
N GLU A 269 8.67 6.97 18.62
CA GLU A 269 7.99 7.57 17.47
C GLU A 269 7.74 6.56 16.35
N LEU A 270 8.73 5.74 15.99
CA LEU A 270 8.56 4.67 15.00
C LEU A 270 7.43 3.71 15.40
N CYS A 271 7.38 3.32 16.68
CA CYS A 271 6.29 2.52 17.22
C CYS A 271 4.95 3.26 17.14
N GLN A 272 4.92 4.54 17.47
CA GLN A 272 3.69 5.35 17.43
C GLN A 272 3.16 5.46 16.00
N ARG A 273 4.01 5.68 15.00
CA ARG A 273 3.62 5.71 13.58
C ARG A 273 2.95 4.41 13.15
N TYR A 274 3.45 3.26 13.59
CA TYR A 274 2.83 1.97 13.31
C TYR A 274 1.36 1.91 13.79
N TRP A 275 1.10 2.38 15.02
CA TRP A 275 -0.25 2.39 15.60
C TRP A 275 -1.16 3.50 15.07
N ALA A 276 -0.57 4.61 14.61
CA ALA A 276 -1.29 5.75 14.05
C ALA A 276 -1.76 5.53 12.60
N ALA A 277 -1.20 4.55 11.90
CA ALA A 277 -1.61 4.24 10.54
C ALA A 277 -3.08 3.78 10.48
N PRO A 278 -3.80 4.07 9.37
CA PRO A 278 -5.20 3.70 9.20
C PRO A 278 -5.48 2.21 9.47
N PRO A 279 -6.68 1.83 9.95
CA PRO A 279 -7.04 0.45 10.23
C PRO A 279 -6.81 -0.47 9.03
N CYS A 280 -6.18 -1.63 9.26
CA CYS A 280 -5.89 -2.61 8.23
C CYS A 280 -6.29 -4.01 8.72
N PRO A 281 -6.93 -4.86 7.90
CA PRO A 281 -7.38 -6.19 8.32
C PRO A 281 -6.21 -7.10 8.73
N THR A 282 -5.00 -6.82 8.25
CA THR A 282 -3.80 -7.57 8.63
C THR A 282 -3.12 -7.07 9.90
N ARG A 283 -3.66 -6.00 10.55
CA ARG A 283 -3.08 -5.39 11.76
C ARG A 283 -4.08 -5.21 12.89
N SER A 284 -5.32 -4.83 12.60
CA SER A 284 -6.35 -4.58 13.61
C SER A 284 -7.06 -5.86 14.04
N ALA A 285 -7.34 -5.99 15.34
CA ALA A 285 -8.21 -7.03 15.87
C ALA A 285 -9.70 -6.60 15.94
N ASP A 286 -10.01 -5.31 15.71
CA ASP A 286 -11.38 -4.79 15.70
C ASP A 286 -11.92 -4.80 14.27
N ALA A 287 -12.71 -5.80 13.93
CA ALA A 287 -13.35 -5.95 12.63
C ALA A 287 -14.22 -4.73 12.23
N GLY A 288 -14.77 -3.99 13.20
CA GLY A 288 -15.54 -2.78 12.94
C GLY A 288 -14.69 -1.52 12.73
N ALA A 289 -13.41 -1.52 13.13
CA ALA A 289 -12.57 -0.31 13.06
C ALA A 289 -12.41 0.19 11.63
N ARG A 290 -12.14 -0.70 10.68
CA ARG A 290 -12.02 -0.35 9.27
C ARG A 290 -13.34 0.13 8.69
N ALA A 291 -14.45 -0.50 9.02
CA ALA A 291 -15.77 -0.07 8.56
C ALA A 291 -16.07 1.37 9.02
N ARG A 292 -15.82 1.70 10.30
CA ARG A 292 -15.97 3.06 10.83
C ARG A 292 -15.05 4.06 10.14
N TYR A 293 -13.80 3.69 9.89
CA TYR A 293 -12.83 4.52 9.16
C TYR A 293 -13.28 4.81 7.75
N LEU A 294 -13.75 3.80 7.00
CA LEU A 294 -14.24 3.95 5.63
C LEU A 294 -15.49 4.82 5.56
N VAL A 295 -16.40 4.69 6.52
CA VAL A 295 -17.57 5.56 6.62
C VAL A 295 -17.14 7.02 6.79
N GLY A 296 -16.21 7.30 7.71
CA GLY A 296 -15.67 8.64 7.89
C GLY A 296 -14.95 9.17 6.64
N LEU A 297 -14.27 8.31 5.87
CA LEU A 297 -13.70 8.72 4.58
C LEU A 297 -14.77 9.09 3.56
N ALA A 298 -15.83 8.27 3.44
CA ALA A 298 -16.93 8.54 2.52
C ALA A 298 -17.64 9.85 2.84
N GLU A 299 -17.91 10.10 4.12
CA GLU A 299 -18.56 11.34 4.59
C GLU A 299 -17.69 12.57 4.27
N ARG A 300 -16.40 12.54 4.59
CA ARG A 300 -15.49 13.68 4.32
C ARG A 300 -15.26 13.95 2.85
N SER A 301 -15.24 12.91 2.02
CA SER A 301 -15.01 13.03 0.58
C SER A 301 -16.27 13.28 -0.24
N GLY A 302 -17.45 13.25 0.39
CA GLY A 302 -18.72 13.35 -0.30
C GLY A 302 -19.02 12.18 -1.23
N ALA A 303 -18.41 11.01 -1.00
CA ALA A 303 -18.63 9.83 -1.82
C ALA A 303 -20.09 9.40 -1.83
N ARG A 304 -20.63 9.12 -3.01
CA ARG A 304 -22.02 8.68 -3.21
C ARG A 304 -22.19 7.17 -3.34
N GLY A 305 -21.08 6.46 -3.44
CA GLY A 305 -21.03 5.01 -3.51
C GLY A 305 -19.66 4.49 -3.09
N VAL A 306 -19.58 3.20 -2.86
CA VAL A 306 -18.37 2.52 -2.42
C VAL A 306 -18.05 1.38 -3.37
N LEU A 307 -16.82 1.35 -3.87
CA LEU A 307 -16.28 0.23 -4.64
C LEU A 307 -15.29 -0.54 -3.78
N LEU A 308 -15.65 -1.77 -3.40
CA LEU A 308 -14.73 -2.72 -2.79
C LEU A 308 -14.04 -3.50 -3.92
N HIS A 309 -12.78 -3.19 -4.16
CA HIS A 309 -11.94 -3.83 -5.17
C HIS A 309 -11.00 -4.81 -4.49
N LEU A 310 -11.34 -6.09 -4.49
CA LEU A 310 -10.63 -7.12 -3.75
C LEU A 310 -9.82 -8.02 -4.68
N VAL A 311 -8.61 -8.34 -4.25
CA VAL A 311 -7.84 -9.43 -4.85
C VAL A 311 -8.49 -10.74 -4.41
N LYS A 312 -8.84 -11.59 -5.36
CA LYS A 312 -9.47 -12.88 -5.11
C LYS A 312 -8.63 -13.72 -4.14
N PHE A 313 -9.28 -14.38 -3.20
CA PHE A 313 -8.65 -15.14 -2.13
C PHE A 313 -7.80 -14.30 -1.13
N CYS A 314 -7.98 -12.99 -1.10
CA CYS A 314 -7.38 -12.17 -0.03
C CYS A 314 -8.24 -12.27 1.24
N GLU A 315 -8.04 -13.31 2.03
CA GLU A 315 -8.85 -13.60 3.22
C GLU A 315 -8.97 -12.42 4.19
N PRO A 316 -7.87 -11.71 4.56
CA PRO A 316 -7.99 -10.59 5.49
C PRO A 316 -8.94 -9.50 5.00
N GLU A 317 -8.94 -9.18 3.69
CA GLU A 317 -9.87 -8.22 3.11
C GLU A 317 -11.31 -8.76 3.10
N LEU A 318 -11.50 -10.05 2.78
CA LEU A 318 -12.81 -10.69 2.69
C LEU A 318 -13.51 -10.75 4.04
N PHE A 319 -12.78 -10.96 5.15
CA PHE A 319 -13.35 -10.99 6.49
C PHE A 319 -13.98 -9.66 6.93
N ASP A 320 -13.49 -8.53 6.41
CA ASP A 320 -14.04 -7.22 6.74
C ASP A 320 -15.29 -6.86 5.91
N VAL A 321 -15.54 -7.52 4.77
CA VAL A 321 -16.62 -7.19 3.83
C VAL A 321 -18.00 -7.15 4.48
N PRO A 322 -18.42 -8.13 5.32
CA PRO A 322 -19.74 -8.09 5.93
C PRO A 322 -19.94 -6.85 6.82
N ALA A 323 -18.94 -6.51 7.65
CA ALA A 323 -19.01 -5.34 8.53
C ALA A 323 -19.03 -4.03 7.73
N ILE A 324 -18.23 -3.93 6.67
CA ILE A 324 -18.21 -2.76 5.78
C ILE A 324 -19.55 -2.58 5.09
N ARG A 325 -20.11 -3.65 4.49
CA ARG A 325 -21.41 -3.59 3.81
C ARG A 325 -22.55 -3.18 4.77
N ALA A 326 -22.57 -3.75 5.97
CA ALA A 326 -23.57 -3.39 6.99
C ALA A 326 -23.46 -1.91 7.39
N ALA A 327 -22.25 -1.39 7.58
CA ALA A 327 -22.03 0.00 7.97
C ALA A 327 -22.47 1.00 6.88
N PHE A 328 -22.26 0.68 5.61
CA PHE A 328 -22.70 1.53 4.49
C PHE A 328 -24.20 1.38 4.20
N ALA A 329 -24.76 0.18 4.32
CA ALA A 329 -26.20 -0.04 4.21
C ALA A 329 -27.00 0.79 5.24
N ALA A 330 -26.50 0.87 6.48
CA ALA A 330 -27.10 1.70 7.54
C ALA A 330 -27.11 3.20 7.20
N ARG A 331 -26.32 3.63 6.20
CA ARG A 331 -26.25 5.02 5.71
C ARG A 331 -26.90 5.22 4.34
N GLY A 332 -27.50 4.20 3.78
CA GLY A 332 -28.12 4.24 2.46
C GLY A 332 -27.09 4.39 1.31
N LEU A 333 -25.78 4.19 1.57
CA LEU A 333 -24.74 4.25 0.57
C LEU A 333 -24.57 2.90 -0.13
N PRO A 334 -24.72 2.85 -1.47
CA PRO A 334 -24.53 1.62 -2.24
C PRO A 334 -23.10 1.14 -2.22
N VAL A 335 -22.91 -0.19 -2.18
CA VAL A 335 -21.61 -0.84 -2.22
C VAL A 335 -21.56 -1.83 -3.39
N LEU A 336 -20.62 -1.62 -4.32
CA LEU A 336 -20.26 -2.59 -5.33
C LEU A 336 -19.02 -3.36 -4.86
N LEU A 337 -19.07 -4.68 -4.89
CA LEU A 337 -17.94 -5.57 -4.69
C LEU A 337 -17.46 -6.10 -6.05
N VAL A 338 -16.20 -5.84 -6.40
CA VAL A 338 -15.51 -6.41 -7.55
C VAL A 338 -14.33 -7.22 -7.04
N GLU A 339 -14.36 -8.51 -7.28
CA GLU A 339 -13.24 -9.41 -7.03
C GLU A 339 -12.53 -9.72 -8.34
N GLY A 340 -11.20 -9.71 -8.33
CA GLY A 340 -10.39 -10.02 -9.51
C GLY A 340 -9.04 -10.63 -9.13
N GLU A 341 -8.45 -11.29 -10.10
CA GLU A 341 -7.02 -11.62 -10.10
C GLU A 341 -6.24 -10.35 -10.48
N LEU A 342 -4.92 -10.35 -10.29
CA LEU A 342 -4.05 -9.27 -10.77
C LEU A 342 -3.80 -9.42 -12.28
N GLU A 343 -4.86 -9.46 -13.07
CA GLU A 343 -4.79 -9.56 -14.52
C GLU A 343 -4.50 -8.20 -15.16
N ALA A 344 -3.94 -8.20 -16.37
CA ALA A 344 -3.67 -6.95 -17.09
C ALA A 344 -4.97 -6.29 -17.58
N GLU A 345 -5.98 -7.08 -17.85
CA GLU A 345 -7.28 -6.64 -18.38
C GLU A 345 -8.40 -6.85 -17.36
N LEU A 346 -9.40 -6.00 -17.41
CA LEU A 346 -10.59 -6.13 -16.58
C LEU A 346 -11.60 -7.03 -17.30
N PRO A 347 -12.14 -8.09 -16.66
CA PRO A 347 -13.18 -8.92 -17.26
C PRO A 347 -14.42 -8.11 -17.67
N ALA A 348 -14.99 -8.41 -18.83
CA ALA A 348 -16.17 -7.68 -19.35
C ALA A 348 -17.33 -7.62 -18.35
N GLN A 349 -17.56 -8.70 -17.59
CA GLN A 349 -18.56 -8.72 -16.52
C GLN A 349 -18.30 -7.66 -15.45
N ALA A 350 -17.02 -7.43 -15.08
CA ALA A 350 -16.69 -6.41 -14.09
C ALA A 350 -16.93 -5.01 -14.65
N VAL A 351 -16.63 -4.78 -15.93
CA VAL A 351 -16.93 -3.50 -16.63
C VAL A 351 -18.43 -3.23 -16.60
N THR A 352 -19.27 -4.17 -17.05
CA THR A 352 -20.74 -4.01 -17.06
C THR A 352 -21.31 -3.73 -15.68
N ARG A 353 -20.82 -4.42 -14.63
CA ARG A 353 -21.26 -4.19 -13.25
C ARG A 353 -20.87 -2.82 -12.74
N LEU A 354 -19.70 -2.33 -13.15
CA LEU A 354 -19.20 -1.01 -12.76
C LEU A 354 -20.01 0.09 -13.46
N GLU A 355 -20.29 -0.06 -14.75
CA GLU A 355 -21.14 0.87 -15.51
C GLU A 355 -22.56 0.95 -14.92
N ALA A 356 -23.21 -0.18 -14.68
CA ALA A 356 -24.51 -0.22 -14.04
C ALA A 356 -24.52 0.41 -12.63
N PHE A 357 -23.44 0.23 -11.88
CA PHE A 357 -23.28 0.87 -10.57
C PHE A 357 -23.24 2.40 -10.69
N VAL A 358 -22.45 2.94 -11.62
CA VAL A 358 -22.34 4.38 -11.84
C VAL A 358 -23.66 4.96 -12.38
N GLU A 359 -24.36 4.27 -13.27
CA GLU A 359 -25.69 4.67 -13.75
C GLU A 359 -26.70 4.75 -12.60
N MET A 360 -26.72 3.75 -11.72
CA MET A 360 -27.58 3.77 -10.52
C MET A 360 -27.27 4.96 -9.61
N LEU A 361 -25.98 5.29 -9.40
CA LEU A 361 -25.58 6.46 -8.60
C LEU A 361 -25.98 7.77 -9.27
N SER A 362 -25.91 7.85 -10.60
CA SER A 362 -26.35 8.99 -11.40
C SER A 362 -27.84 9.25 -11.23
N ALA A 363 -28.66 8.20 -11.35
CA ALA A 363 -30.11 8.29 -11.21
C ALA A 363 -30.51 8.78 -9.80
N ARG A 364 -29.83 8.30 -8.76
CA ARG A 364 -30.06 8.75 -7.37
C ARG A 364 -29.67 10.22 -7.17
N ARG A 365 -28.63 10.73 -7.88
CA ARG A 365 -28.25 12.16 -7.85
C ARG A 365 -29.31 13.04 -8.47
N ALA A 366 -29.97 12.61 -9.53
CA ALA A 366 -31.01 13.36 -10.21
C ALA A 366 -32.32 13.43 -9.40
N ALA A 367 -32.54 12.46 -8.49
CA ALA A 367 -33.73 12.36 -7.65
C ALA A 367 -33.59 13.06 -6.28
N SER A 368 -32.40 13.50 -5.89
CA SER A 368 -32.07 14.20 -4.62
C SER A 368 -31.85 15.70 -4.86
#